data_c8f776dc76057a14d9976fe6ae40918d
#
_entry.id   c8f776dc76057a14d9976fe6ae40918d
#
_cell.length_a   1.000
_cell.length_b   1.000
_cell.length_c   1.000
_cell.angle_alpha   90.00
_cell.angle_beta   90.00
_cell.angle_gamma   90.00
#
_symmetry.space_group_name_H-M   'P 1'
#
loop_
_entity.id
_entity.type
_entity.pdbx_description
1 polymer ?
#
loop_
_entity_poly.entity_id
_entity_poly.type
_entity_poly.pdbx_seq_one_letter_code
_entity_poly.pdbx_strand_id
1 'polypeptide(L)'
;DGGGTGASGGIASDSYLKDPDCNPSQTTNVGGADIVAYAQQFVGNPYVWGGNSLTNGVDCSGFVHQVYAHFGISTPRYSQAFKSVGQPVYYQHLKAGDVVVYPGHVAIYIGNGNIVEAQSTRAGITNSRPVNCHTITAIRRLV
;
A
#
# COMPACT_ATOMS: atom_id res chain seq x y z
N ASP A 1 0.22 10.51 -8.64
CA ASP A 1 0.17 10.92 -9.24
C ASP A 1 0.29 11.05 -9.59
N GLY A 2 0.53 10.78 -9.28
CA GLY A 2 0.17 11.17 -9.96
C GLY A 2 0.39 11.34 -10.31
N GLY A 3 0.73 11.13 -10.18
CA GLY A 3 0.42 11.56 -10.91
C GLY A 3 0.72 11.66 -11.28
N GLY A 4 1.04 11.58 -11.20
CA GLY A 4 0.75 11.94 -11.95
C GLY A 4 1.12 11.92 -12.30
N THR A 5 1.32 12.02 -12.26
CA THR A 5 1.19 12.14 -12.90
C THR A 5 1.45 12.02 -13.28
N GLY A 6 1.72 11.77 -13.00
CA GLY A 6 1.39 11.91 -13.63
C GLY A 6 1.61 11.56 -13.86
N ALA A 7 1.70 11.45 -13.86
CA ALA A 7 1.46 11.37 -14.41
C ALA A 7 1.69 11.06 -14.58
N SER A 8 1.84 10.82 -14.53
CA SER A 8 1.67 10.71 -15.00
C SER A 8 1.76 10.20 -15.15
N GLY A 9 1.86 9.69 -14.97
CA GLY A 9 1.36 9.58 -15.40
C GLY A 9 1.18 9.04 -15.62
N GLY A 10 1.22 8.52 -15.66
CA GLY A 10 0.50 8.43 -16.13
C GLY A 10 0.20 7.91 -16.24
N ILE A 11 0.02 7.77 -16.44
CA ILE A 11 -0.65 7.65 -16.81
C ILE A 11 -1.02 7.46 -16.78
N ALA A 12 -1.14 7.49 -16.79
CA ALA A 12 -1.80 7.70 -16.88
C ALA A 12 -1.91 7.72 -16.58
N SER A 13 -1.93 7.60 -16.59
CA SER A 13 -2.34 7.95 -16.47
C SER A 13 -2.25 8.12 -16.04
N ASP A 14 -2.36 8.22 -16.09
CA ASP A 14 -2.63 8.77 -15.92
C ASP A 14 -2.93 8.90 -15.72
N SER A 15 -3.20 8.93 -15.85
CA SER A 15 -3.80 9.36 -15.72
C SER A 15 -3.84 9.25 -15.23
N TYR A 16 -4.00 9.31 -15.45
CA TYR A 16 -4.27 9.48 -15.20
C TYR A 16 -4.23 9.67 -14.66
N LEU A 17 -4.16 9.89 -14.77
CA LEU A 17 -4.39 10.47 -14.38
C LEU A 17 -4.47 10.91 -13.92
N LYS A 18 -4.84 10.86 -13.72
CA LYS A 18 -5.17 11.68 -13.48
C LYS A 18 -4.90 12.10 -12.94
N ASP A 19 -5.02 12.35 -12.91
CA ASP A 19 -5.04 13.14 -12.57
C ASP A 19 -4.87 13.34 -11.97
N PRO A 20 -4.81 13.26 -11.95
CA PRO A 20 -4.96 13.78 -11.51
C PRO A 20 -4.76 14.02 -11.07
N ASP A 21 -4.72 14.06 -10.93
CA ASP A 21 -4.81 14.75 -10.61
C ASP A 21 -5.06 14.96 -10.29
N CYS A 22 -5.04 15.02 -10.31
CA CYS A 22 -5.68 15.63 -9.91
C CYS A 22 -6.88 15.29 -9.65
N ASN A 23 -7.11 14.75 -8.88
CA ASN A 23 -8.49 14.39 -8.83
C ASN A 23 -9.30 15.40 -8.02
N PRO A 24 -10.10 16.19 -8.67
CA PRO A 24 -10.77 17.27 -7.94
C PRO A 24 -11.82 16.77 -6.94
N SER A 25 -12.32 15.54 -7.10
CA SER A 25 -13.28 14.99 -6.15
C SER A 25 -12.62 14.48 -4.87
N GLN A 26 -11.32 14.51 -4.83
CA GLN A 26 -10.57 14.10 -3.66
C GLN A 26 -10.88 15.06 -2.52
N THR A 27 -11.44 14.53 -1.43
CA THR A 27 -11.81 15.36 -0.28
C THR A 27 -10.73 15.37 0.79
N THR A 28 -9.76 14.48 0.69
CA THR A 28 -8.63 14.43 1.59
C THR A 28 -7.37 14.77 0.83
N ASN A 29 -6.38 15.27 1.54
CA ASN A 29 -5.07 15.54 0.94
C ASN A 29 -4.07 14.44 1.29
N VAL A 30 -4.55 13.23 1.53
CA VAL A 30 -3.70 12.10 1.87
C VAL A 30 -2.92 11.68 0.64
N GLY A 31 -1.60 11.68 0.76
CA GLY A 31 -0.71 11.18 -0.27
C GLY A 31 0.00 9.92 0.17
N GLY A 32 0.74 9.32 -0.77
CA GLY A 32 1.51 8.12 -0.47
C GLY A 32 2.50 8.30 0.67
N ALA A 33 3.10 9.48 0.77
CA ALA A 33 4.04 9.76 1.85
C ALA A 33 3.38 9.70 3.23
N ASP A 34 2.12 10.12 3.34
CA ASP A 34 1.38 10.06 4.61
C ASP A 34 1.12 8.60 5.00
N ILE A 35 0.74 7.79 4.03
CA ILE A 35 0.52 6.35 4.23
C ILE A 35 1.80 5.70 4.77
N VAL A 36 2.91 5.96 4.10
CA VAL A 36 4.21 5.37 4.48
C VAL A 36 4.64 5.83 5.87
N ALA A 37 4.54 7.12 6.15
CA ALA A 37 4.95 7.66 7.45
C ALA A 37 4.16 7.03 8.59
N TYR A 38 2.86 6.87 8.41
CA TYR A 38 2.02 6.23 9.42
C TYR A 38 2.38 4.74 9.57
N ALA A 39 2.49 4.03 8.46
CA ALA A 39 2.81 2.60 8.47
C ALA A 39 4.14 2.30 9.15
N GLN A 40 5.15 3.13 8.92
CA GLN A 40 6.49 2.93 9.46
C GLN A 40 6.55 3.01 10.98
N GLN A 41 5.59 3.67 11.62
CA GLN A 41 5.56 3.77 13.08
C GLN A 41 5.40 2.43 13.76
N PHE A 42 4.87 1.44 13.06
CA PHE A 42 4.52 0.14 13.64
C PHE A 42 5.56 -0.94 13.38
N VAL A 43 6.66 -0.62 12.71
CA VAL A 43 7.76 -1.55 12.48
C VAL A 43 8.28 -2.03 13.83
N GLY A 44 8.43 -3.35 13.97
CA GLY A 44 8.84 -3.99 15.22
C GLY A 44 7.69 -4.54 16.03
N ASN A 45 6.45 -4.18 15.71
CA ASN A 45 5.28 -4.71 16.43
C ASN A 45 4.93 -6.12 15.94
N PRO A 46 4.16 -6.89 16.73
CA PRO A 46 3.97 -8.31 16.43
C PRO A 46 3.03 -8.58 15.28
N TYR A 47 3.24 -9.73 14.65
CA TYR A 47 2.32 -10.32 13.69
C TYR A 47 1.44 -11.34 14.43
N VAL A 48 0.13 -11.27 14.21
CA VAL A 48 -0.82 -12.27 14.72
C VAL A 48 -1.79 -12.64 13.61
N TRP A 49 -1.89 -13.92 13.29
CA TRP A 49 -2.81 -14.40 12.26
C TRP A 49 -4.25 -13.98 12.58
N GLY A 50 -4.90 -13.32 11.64
CA GLY A 50 -6.26 -12.81 11.84
C GLY A 50 -6.33 -11.55 12.69
N GLY A 51 -5.20 -11.04 13.17
CA GLY A 51 -5.17 -9.87 14.04
C GLY A 51 -5.47 -8.57 13.31
N ASN A 52 -6.02 -7.61 14.06
CA ASN A 52 -6.42 -6.29 13.55
C ASN A 52 -5.83 -5.15 14.37
N SER A 53 -4.83 -5.39 15.19
CA SER A 53 -4.23 -4.35 16.03
C SER A 53 -2.83 -4.02 15.54
N LEU A 54 -2.61 -2.77 15.13
CA LEU A 54 -1.29 -2.32 14.70
C LEU A 54 -0.25 -2.37 15.82
N THR A 55 -0.68 -2.38 17.07
CA THR A 55 0.22 -2.42 18.22
C THR A 55 0.33 -3.80 18.86
N ASN A 56 -0.76 -4.58 18.88
CA ASN A 56 -0.82 -5.83 19.64
C ASN A 56 -0.81 -7.08 18.75
N GLY A 57 -0.92 -6.92 17.46
CA GLY A 57 -0.84 -8.03 16.53
C GLY A 57 -1.77 -7.88 15.34
N VAL A 58 -1.19 -8.01 14.16
CA VAL A 58 -1.88 -7.82 12.88
C VAL A 58 -1.28 -8.78 11.87
N ASP A 59 -2.09 -9.29 10.94
CA ASP A 59 -1.58 -10.06 9.81
C ASP A 59 -1.33 -9.15 8.60
N CYS A 60 -0.90 -9.71 7.47
CA CYS A 60 -0.47 -8.91 6.32
C CYS A 60 -1.58 -8.01 5.78
N SER A 61 -2.76 -8.55 5.57
CA SER A 61 -3.88 -7.77 5.06
C SER A 61 -4.46 -6.85 6.14
N GLY A 62 -4.44 -7.28 7.39
CA GLY A 62 -4.87 -6.46 8.52
C GLY A 62 -4.01 -5.23 8.68
N PHE A 63 -2.71 -5.37 8.46
CA PHE A 63 -1.78 -4.24 8.52
C PHE A 63 -2.16 -3.17 7.48
N VAL A 64 -2.29 -3.57 6.22
CA VAL A 64 -2.68 -2.64 5.15
C VAL A 64 -4.07 -2.06 5.41
N HIS A 65 -5.01 -2.91 5.82
CA HIS A 65 -6.38 -2.50 6.13
C HIS A 65 -6.40 -1.41 7.21
N GLN A 66 -5.68 -1.61 8.30
CA GLN A 66 -5.68 -0.66 9.43
C GLN A 66 -4.92 0.62 9.10
N VAL A 67 -3.84 0.53 8.34
CA VAL A 67 -3.09 1.72 7.92
C VAL A 67 -3.99 2.64 7.11
N TYR A 68 -4.67 2.10 6.10
CA TYR A 68 -5.57 2.91 5.28
C TYR A 68 -6.80 3.39 6.05
N ALA A 69 -7.32 2.56 6.97
CA ALA A 69 -8.48 2.94 7.80
C ALA A 69 -8.19 4.18 8.65
N HIS A 70 -6.95 4.35 9.09
CA HIS A 70 -6.55 5.55 9.83
C HIS A 70 -6.86 6.83 9.05
N PHE A 71 -6.76 6.78 7.74
CA PHE A 71 -7.00 7.91 6.86
C PHE A 71 -8.42 7.95 6.30
N GLY A 72 -9.31 7.09 6.81
CA GLY A 72 -10.70 7.04 6.35
C GLY A 72 -10.89 6.30 5.05
N ILE A 73 -9.91 5.53 4.61
CA ILE A 73 -9.97 4.78 3.36
C ILE A 73 -10.33 3.33 3.67
N SER A 74 -11.48 2.89 3.14
CA SER A 74 -11.96 1.53 3.33
C SER A 74 -11.25 0.58 2.39
N THR A 75 -10.81 -0.56 2.89
CA THR A 75 -10.14 -1.59 2.10
C THR A 75 -10.68 -2.96 2.51
N PRO A 76 -10.48 -3.99 1.65
CA PRO A 76 -10.85 -5.36 2.04
C PRO A 76 -9.96 -5.86 3.17
N ARG A 77 -10.40 -6.97 3.78
CA ARG A 77 -9.66 -7.58 4.88
C ARG A 77 -8.82 -8.79 4.43
N TYR A 78 -8.97 -9.21 3.19
CA TYR A 78 -8.31 -10.39 2.62
C TYR A 78 -7.27 -9.96 1.58
N SER A 79 -6.06 -10.51 1.65
CA SER A 79 -4.94 -10.04 0.82
C SER A 79 -5.24 -10.06 -0.68
N GLN A 80 -5.83 -11.12 -1.18
CA GLN A 80 -6.07 -11.26 -2.62
C GLN A 80 -7.19 -10.35 -3.12
N ALA A 81 -8.07 -9.88 -2.24
CA ALA A 81 -9.10 -8.92 -2.62
C ALA A 81 -8.52 -7.54 -2.93
N PHE A 82 -7.30 -7.26 -2.48
CA PHE A 82 -6.62 -6.01 -2.80
C PHE A 82 -6.28 -5.88 -4.29
N LYS A 83 -6.34 -6.95 -5.06
CA LYS A 83 -6.12 -6.88 -6.51
C LYS A 83 -7.13 -6.00 -7.24
N SER A 84 -8.26 -5.72 -6.60
CA SER A 84 -9.37 -4.98 -7.23
C SER A 84 -9.57 -3.58 -6.67
N VAL A 85 -8.75 -3.15 -5.70
CA VAL A 85 -8.91 -1.82 -5.10
C VAL A 85 -8.20 -0.76 -5.94
N GLY A 86 -8.68 0.48 -5.85
CA GLY A 86 -8.00 1.63 -6.44
C GLY A 86 -7.73 1.49 -7.93
N GLN A 87 -6.61 2.05 -8.37
CA GLN A 87 -6.19 2.03 -9.77
C GLN A 87 -5.01 1.10 -9.97
N PRO A 88 -4.93 0.38 -11.10
CA PRO A 88 -3.77 -0.46 -11.40
C PRO A 88 -2.55 0.42 -11.69
N VAL A 89 -1.39 -0.09 -11.31
CA VAL A 89 -0.11 0.62 -11.50
C VAL A 89 0.87 -0.34 -12.16
N TYR A 90 1.60 0.14 -13.15
CA TYR A 90 2.70 -0.62 -13.74
C TYR A 90 3.89 -0.62 -12.78
N TYR A 91 4.65 -1.70 -12.81
CA TYR A 91 5.82 -1.85 -11.93
C TYR A 91 6.78 -0.66 -12.03
N GLN A 92 7.05 -0.19 -13.23
CA GLN A 92 7.97 0.93 -13.45
C GLN A 92 7.42 2.26 -12.95
N HIS A 93 6.16 2.32 -12.58
CA HIS A 93 5.53 3.51 -12.04
C HIS A 93 5.24 3.41 -10.54
N LEU A 94 5.82 2.42 -9.87
CA LEU A 94 5.67 2.27 -8.43
C LEU A 94 5.98 3.57 -7.69
N LYS A 95 5.16 3.86 -6.69
CA LYS A 95 5.27 5.08 -5.92
C LYS A 95 4.99 4.77 -4.45
N ALA A 96 5.69 5.44 -3.55
CA ALA A 96 5.49 5.25 -2.12
C ALA A 96 4.01 5.36 -1.76
N GLY A 97 3.52 4.41 -0.98
CA GLY A 97 2.11 4.31 -0.61
C GLY A 97 1.30 3.35 -1.47
N ASP A 98 1.86 2.87 -2.59
CA ASP A 98 1.15 1.88 -3.41
C ASP A 98 1.04 0.55 -2.68
N VAL A 99 -0.07 -0.15 -2.91
CA VAL A 99 -0.31 -1.49 -2.38
C VAL A 99 0.25 -2.51 -3.35
N VAL A 100 1.06 -3.42 -2.86
CA VAL A 100 1.67 -4.49 -3.67
C VAL A 100 1.10 -5.83 -3.21
N VAL A 101 0.54 -6.59 -4.14
CA VAL A 101 -0.09 -7.88 -3.86
C VAL A 101 0.78 -9.00 -4.38
N TYR A 102 0.98 -10.01 -3.55
CA TYR A 102 1.74 -11.23 -3.86
C TYR A 102 0.83 -12.44 -3.64
N PRO A 103 1.20 -13.63 -4.12
CA PRO A 103 0.44 -14.82 -3.75
C PRO A 103 0.39 -14.96 -2.23
N GLY A 104 -0.83 -14.91 -1.67
CA GLY A 104 -1.04 -15.08 -0.23
C GLY A 104 -0.55 -13.94 0.65
N HIS A 105 -0.21 -12.76 0.07
CA HIS A 105 0.41 -11.68 0.84
C HIS A 105 0.11 -10.31 0.23
N VAL A 106 0.21 -9.27 1.05
CA VAL A 106 0.04 -7.89 0.62
C VAL A 106 0.94 -6.97 1.47
N ALA A 107 1.46 -5.92 0.85
CA ALA A 107 2.38 -4.99 1.49
C ALA A 107 2.18 -3.57 0.95
N ILE A 108 2.87 -2.61 1.56
CA ILE A 108 2.87 -1.21 1.10
C ILE A 108 4.28 -0.86 0.64
N TYR A 109 4.37 -0.32 -0.58
CA TYR A 109 5.65 0.14 -1.12
C TYR A 109 6.07 1.43 -0.40
N ILE A 110 7.33 1.51 0.03
CA ILE A 110 7.80 2.67 0.79
C ILE A 110 8.81 3.54 0.02
N GLY A 111 9.07 3.19 -1.23
CA GLY A 111 10.11 3.86 -2.01
C GLY A 111 11.44 3.12 -1.94
N ASN A 112 12.36 3.51 -2.79
CA ASN A 112 13.72 2.95 -2.82
C ASN A 112 13.77 1.43 -2.99
N GLY A 113 12.72 0.85 -3.58
CA GLY A 113 12.67 -0.57 -3.86
C GLY A 113 12.21 -1.45 -2.71
N ASN A 114 11.79 -0.89 -1.59
CA ASN A 114 11.44 -1.65 -0.39
C ASN A 114 9.96 -1.57 -0.05
N ILE A 115 9.51 -2.49 0.83
CA ILE A 115 8.13 -2.55 1.31
C ILE A 115 8.10 -2.51 2.84
N VAL A 116 6.98 -2.05 3.39
CA VAL A 116 6.63 -2.22 4.79
C VAL A 116 5.45 -3.19 4.85
N GLU A 117 5.49 -4.13 5.79
CA GLU A 117 4.58 -5.27 5.81
C GLU A 117 4.52 -5.93 7.17
N ALA A 118 3.38 -6.54 7.47
CA ALA A 118 3.32 -7.54 8.53
C ALA A 118 3.78 -8.85 7.90
N GLN A 119 5.03 -9.20 8.11
CA GLN A 119 5.73 -10.21 7.33
C GLN A 119 5.36 -11.65 7.74
N SER A 120 5.51 -11.97 9.01
CA SER A 120 5.26 -13.32 9.53
C SER A 120 5.23 -13.26 11.05
N THR A 121 4.74 -14.33 11.68
CA THR A 121 4.73 -14.45 13.13
C THR A 121 6.12 -14.25 13.72
N ARG A 122 7.14 -14.78 13.03
CA ARG A 122 8.51 -14.68 13.50
C ARG A 122 9.10 -13.30 13.35
N ALA A 123 8.83 -12.65 12.22
CA ALA A 123 9.47 -11.39 11.87
C ALA A 123 8.71 -10.17 12.38
N GLY A 124 7.39 -10.27 12.53
CA GLY A 124 6.56 -9.12 12.88
C GLY A 124 6.42 -8.15 11.71
N ILE A 125 6.20 -6.89 12.04
CA ILE A 125 6.12 -5.82 11.04
C ILE A 125 7.52 -5.36 10.70
N THR A 126 7.88 -5.39 9.42
CA THR A 126 9.23 -5.10 8.93
C THR A 126 9.18 -4.11 7.75
N ASN A 127 10.33 -3.48 7.47
CA ASN A 127 10.46 -2.56 6.34
C ASN A 127 11.74 -2.81 5.52
N SER A 128 12.30 -4.01 5.63
CA SER A 128 13.64 -4.29 5.09
C SER A 128 13.65 -5.15 3.85
N ARG A 129 12.52 -5.72 3.43
CA ARG A 129 12.51 -6.58 2.25
C ARG A 129 12.32 -5.77 0.97
N PRO A 130 12.96 -6.20 -0.14
CA PRO A 130 12.73 -5.54 -1.42
C PRO A 130 11.34 -5.85 -1.96
N VAL A 131 10.81 -4.94 -2.77
CA VAL A 131 9.45 -5.08 -3.34
C VAL A 131 9.32 -6.34 -4.19
N ASN A 132 10.41 -6.80 -4.79
CA ASN A 132 10.41 -8.01 -5.62
C ASN A 132 10.86 -9.27 -4.86
N CYS A 133 10.70 -9.28 -3.53
CA CYS A 133 11.04 -10.45 -2.71
C CYS A 133 10.22 -11.70 -3.08
N HIS A 134 9.05 -11.50 -3.65
CA HIS A 134 8.18 -12.54 -4.19
C HIS A 134 7.59 -12.07 -5.52
N THR A 135 6.93 -12.98 -6.24
CA THR A 135 6.22 -12.64 -7.47
C THR A 135 5.12 -11.64 -7.18
N ILE A 136 5.13 -10.50 -7.87
CA ILE A 136 4.09 -9.47 -7.74
C ILE A 136 2.93 -9.85 -8.65
N THR A 137 1.72 -9.91 -8.10
CA THR A 137 0.51 -10.24 -8.86
C THR A 137 -0.35 -9.03 -9.18
N ALA A 138 -0.22 -7.95 -8.39
CA ALA A 138 -0.92 -6.69 -8.66
C ALA A 138 -0.23 -5.56 -7.91
N ILE A 139 -0.34 -4.36 -8.46
CA ILE A 139 0.05 -3.12 -7.80
C ILE A 139 -1.12 -2.17 -7.93
N ARG A 140 -1.57 -1.61 -6.81
CA ARG A 140 -2.78 -0.78 -6.77
C ARG A 140 -2.50 0.53 -6.04
N ARG A 141 -3.09 1.61 -6.52
CA ARG A 141 -2.94 2.94 -5.92
C ARG A 141 -4.29 3.44 -5.44
N LEU A 142 -4.36 3.78 -4.16
CA LEU A 142 -5.58 4.25 -3.50
C LEU A 142 -5.54 5.76 -3.20
N VAL A 143 -4.37 6.35 -3.20
CA VAL A 143 -4.21 7.78 -2.84
C VAL A 143 -3.45 8.59 -3.89
#